data_479f1e8d470b3912c849fb3b0eefdae2
#
_entry.id   479f1e8d470b3912c849fb3b0eefdae2
#
_cell.length_a   1.000
_cell.length_b   1.000
_cell.length_c   1.000
_cell.angle_alpha   90.00
_cell.angle_beta   90.00
_cell.angle_gamma   90.00
#
_symmetry.space_group_name_H-M   'P 1'
#
loop_
_entity.id
_entity.type
_entity.pdbx_description
1 polymer ?
#
loop_
_entity_poly.entity_id
_entity_poly.type
_entity_poly.pdbx_seq_one_letter_code
_entity_poly.pdbx_strand_id
1 'polypeptide(L)'
;PAVHGPRSQADRKLYKASVKQLLDSQVNLSIIEVTIKDIKVEDGKINGVILEDNKVYKTKSVVLTSGTFLVGIIHIGNERIAAGRIGDRSSDILSKKIRQLKLPIGRLKTGTPPRIKKDSINWKKVEMQSADPVPIPFSYMNNKINVQQIECGITRTNDATHDIISKNINLSPVFSGSMQ
;
A
#
# COMPACT_ATOMS: atom_id res chain seq x y z
N PRO A 1 -15.10 -17.98 15.34
CA PRO A 1 -14.18 -17.62 14.25
C PRO A 1 -12.74 -17.92 14.63
N ALA A 2 -11.98 -18.45 13.67
CA ALA A 2 -10.61 -18.88 13.92
C ALA A 2 -9.64 -17.71 14.15
N VAL A 3 -9.94 -16.52 13.60
CA VAL A 3 -9.11 -15.33 13.72
C VAL A 3 -9.99 -14.10 13.88
N HIS A 4 -9.79 -13.37 14.97
CA HIS A 4 -10.30 -12.00 15.16
C HIS A 4 -9.12 -11.03 15.10
N GLY A 5 -9.01 -10.30 13.99
CA GLY A 5 -8.03 -9.23 13.84
C GLY A 5 -8.73 -7.87 13.88
N PRO A 6 -8.39 -6.98 14.82
CA PRO A 6 -8.94 -5.64 14.82
C PRO A 6 -8.53 -4.92 13.53
N ARG A 7 -9.45 -4.15 12.94
CA ARG A 7 -9.24 -3.33 11.76
C ARG A 7 -9.71 -1.91 12.01
N SER A 8 -8.90 -0.94 11.65
CA SER A 8 -9.23 0.46 11.75
C SER A 8 -9.04 1.16 10.40
N GLN A 9 -9.93 2.09 10.11
CA GLN A 9 -9.74 3.06 9.03
C GLN A 9 -9.34 4.39 9.66
N ALA A 10 -8.16 4.87 9.31
CA ALA A 10 -7.62 6.09 9.89
C ALA A 10 -7.66 7.24 8.87
N ASP A 11 -7.82 8.46 9.36
CA ASP A 11 -7.57 9.66 8.56
C ASP A 11 -6.10 9.66 8.11
N ARG A 12 -5.91 9.69 6.80
CA ARG A 12 -4.58 9.55 6.19
C ARG A 12 -3.63 10.69 6.55
N LYS A 13 -4.15 11.92 6.70
CA LYS A 13 -3.32 13.08 7.02
C LYS A 13 -2.89 13.04 8.48
N LEU A 14 -3.82 12.76 9.37
CA LEU A 14 -3.55 12.64 10.81
C LEU A 14 -2.59 11.48 11.09
N TYR A 15 -2.80 10.33 10.47
CA TYR A 15 -1.91 9.18 10.60
C TYR A 15 -0.49 9.51 10.15
N LYS A 16 -0.35 10.13 8.96
CA LYS A 16 0.97 10.56 8.45
C LYS A 16 1.65 11.54 9.38
N ALA A 17 0.93 12.51 9.92
CA ALA A 17 1.47 13.51 10.85
C ALA A 17 1.96 12.86 12.15
N SER A 18 1.15 11.96 12.74
CA SER A 18 1.50 11.25 13.98
C SER A 18 2.72 10.35 13.80
N VAL A 19 2.77 9.57 12.71
CA VAL A 19 3.93 8.71 12.42
C VAL A 19 5.18 9.55 12.17
N LYS A 20 5.05 10.67 11.43
CA LYS A 20 6.18 11.58 11.22
C LYS A 20 6.72 12.13 12.53
N GLN A 21 5.85 12.57 13.43
CA GLN A 21 6.25 13.06 14.74
C GLN A 21 7.02 12.01 15.56
N LEU A 22 6.56 10.77 15.55
CA LEU A 22 7.25 9.65 16.21
C LEU A 22 8.64 9.42 15.63
N LEU A 23 8.75 9.43 14.30
CA LEU A 23 10.03 9.25 13.62
C LEU A 23 10.99 10.41 13.87
N ASP A 24 10.50 11.66 13.83
CA ASP A 24 11.31 12.86 14.07
C ASP A 24 11.85 12.92 15.53
N SER A 25 11.11 12.32 16.46
CA SER A 25 11.53 12.25 17.88
C SER A 25 12.48 11.07 18.18
N GLN A 26 12.67 10.16 17.24
CA GLN A 26 13.48 8.96 17.47
C GLN A 26 14.99 9.30 17.46
N VAL A 27 15.67 9.02 18.56
CA VAL A 27 17.12 9.19 18.69
C VAL A 27 17.85 8.23 17.73
N ASN A 28 18.94 8.69 17.15
CA ASN A 28 19.79 7.92 16.22
C ASN A 28 19.08 7.51 14.90
N LEU A 29 18.00 8.18 14.54
CA LEU A 29 17.31 8.03 13.27
C LEU A 29 17.56 9.26 12.39
N SER A 30 18.02 9.04 11.16
CA SER A 30 18.11 10.06 10.13
C SER A 30 17.20 9.70 8.97
N ILE A 31 16.32 10.60 8.57
CA ILE A 31 15.44 10.43 7.42
C ILE A 31 16.00 11.22 6.26
N ILE A 32 16.31 10.53 5.16
CA ILE A 32 16.89 11.13 3.96
C ILE A 32 15.94 10.83 2.79
N GLU A 33 15.38 11.87 2.19
CA GLU A 33 14.48 11.73 1.03
C GLU A 33 15.29 11.64 -0.26
N VAL A 34 15.59 10.41 -0.67
CA VAL A 34 16.40 10.12 -1.86
C VAL A 34 15.90 8.86 -2.58
N THR A 35 16.21 8.75 -3.85
CA THR A 35 15.93 7.55 -4.65
C THR A 35 17.11 6.57 -4.56
N ILE A 36 16.84 5.34 -4.13
CA ILE A 36 17.81 4.25 -4.13
C ILE A 36 17.83 3.58 -5.49
N LYS A 37 19.00 3.51 -6.09
CA LYS A 37 19.25 2.90 -7.40
C LYS A 37 19.66 1.44 -7.29
N ASP A 38 20.50 1.12 -6.28
CA ASP A 38 21.07 -0.23 -6.15
C ASP A 38 21.46 -0.54 -4.70
N ILE A 39 21.69 -1.83 -4.43
CA ILE A 39 22.29 -2.32 -3.19
C ILE A 39 23.70 -2.76 -3.54
N LYS A 40 24.70 -2.18 -2.89
CA LYS A 40 26.09 -2.53 -3.07
C LYS A 40 26.42 -3.80 -2.31
N VAL A 41 26.76 -4.86 -3.06
CA VAL A 41 27.18 -6.16 -2.50
C VAL A 41 28.61 -6.44 -2.96
N GLU A 42 29.50 -6.73 -2.03
CA GLU A 42 30.91 -7.10 -2.27
C GLU A 42 31.20 -8.36 -1.45
N ASP A 43 31.80 -9.37 -2.05
CA ASP A 43 32.13 -10.65 -1.43
C ASP A 43 30.94 -11.32 -0.70
N GLY A 44 29.74 -11.21 -1.27
CA GLY A 44 28.50 -11.75 -0.71
C GLY A 44 27.96 -10.98 0.50
N LYS A 45 28.52 -9.82 0.83
CA LYS A 45 28.10 -8.98 1.94
C LYS A 45 27.58 -7.64 1.47
N ILE A 46 26.56 -7.12 2.14
CA ILE A 46 26.07 -5.76 1.91
C ILE A 46 27.13 -4.76 2.41
N ASN A 47 27.48 -3.82 1.52
CA ASN A 47 28.47 -2.77 1.82
C ASN A 47 27.87 -1.35 1.70
N GLY A 48 26.62 -1.24 1.24
CA GLY A 48 25.95 0.04 1.15
C GLY A 48 24.73 0.03 0.24
N VAL A 49 24.19 1.22 0.03
CA VAL A 49 23.16 1.52 -0.97
C VAL A 49 23.69 2.60 -1.91
N ILE A 50 23.32 2.50 -3.19
CA ILE A 50 23.72 3.45 -4.22
C ILE A 50 22.50 4.31 -4.56
N LEU A 51 22.66 5.62 -4.52
CA LEU A 51 21.64 6.58 -4.84
C LEU A 51 21.54 6.81 -6.37
N GLU A 52 20.51 7.51 -6.80
CA GLU A 52 20.30 7.88 -8.21
C GLU A 52 21.48 8.73 -8.76
N ASP A 53 22.05 9.61 -7.93
CA ASP A 53 23.23 10.44 -8.23
C ASP A 53 24.57 9.68 -8.13
N ASN A 54 24.55 8.36 -7.97
CA ASN A 54 25.68 7.45 -7.79
C ASN A 54 26.46 7.60 -6.48
N LYS A 55 26.04 8.43 -5.54
CA LYS A 55 26.61 8.43 -4.20
C LYS A 55 26.32 7.11 -3.48
N VAL A 56 27.24 6.72 -2.60
CA VAL A 56 27.16 5.49 -1.83
C VAL A 56 27.00 5.84 -0.35
N TYR A 57 25.91 5.35 0.25
CA TYR A 57 25.76 5.32 1.70
C TYR A 57 26.20 3.96 2.21
N LYS A 58 27.31 3.94 2.96
CA LYS A 58 27.87 2.71 3.54
C LYS A 58 26.95 2.18 4.65
N THR A 59 26.60 0.93 4.59
CA THR A 59 25.85 0.21 5.62
C THR A 59 26.13 -1.28 5.58
N LYS A 60 25.99 -1.96 6.70
CA LYS A 60 26.17 -3.41 6.83
C LYS A 60 24.88 -4.20 6.60
N SER A 61 23.72 -3.53 6.63
CA SER A 61 22.42 -4.17 6.44
C SER A 61 21.45 -3.22 5.76
N VAL A 62 20.48 -3.77 5.01
CA VAL A 62 19.41 -3.02 4.34
C VAL A 62 18.09 -3.72 4.59
N VAL A 63 17.08 -2.99 4.99
CA VAL A 63 15.69 -3.44 5.06
C VAL A 63 14.91 -2.80 3.93
N LEU A 64 14.40 -3.61 3.01
CA LEU A 64 13.65 -3.16 1.85
C LEU A 64 12.16 -3.15 2.16
N THR A 65 11.54 -1.98 2.14
CA THR A 65 10.11 -1.78 2.38
C THR A 65 9.43 -1.05 1.22
N SER A 66 9.75 -1.46 0.01
CA SER A 66 9.38 -0.78 -1.25
C SER A 66 7.87 -0.78 -1.57
N GLY A 67 7.06 -1.54 -0.85
CA GLY A 67 5.63 -1.63 -1.12
C GLY A 67 5.34 -2.09 -2.57
N THR A 68 4.52 -1.34 -3.30
CA THR A 68 4.07 -1.66 -4.67
C THR A 68 4.89 -0.99 -5.78
N PHE A 69 6.04 -0.41 -5.47
CA PHE A 69 6.80 0.43 -6.41
C PHE A 69 7.78 -0.33 -7.32
N LEU A 70 8.14 -1.57 -6.98
CA LEU A 70 9.07 -2.37 -7.78
C LEU A 70 8.40 -2.86 -9.07
N VAL A 71 8.69 -2.19 -10.19
CA VAL A 71 8.04 -2.42 -11.51
C VAL A 71 6.52 -2.46 -11.39
N GLY A 72 5.97 -1.52 -10.63
CA GLY A 72 4.52 -1.42 -10.46
C GLY A 72 3.85 -0.99 -11.77
N ILE A 73 2.68 -1.56 -12.04
CA ILE A 73 1.83 -1.17 -13.16
C ILE A 73 0.42 -0.90 -12.61
N ILE A 74 -0.09 0.29 -12.90
CA ILE A 74 -1.46 0.67 -12.60
C ILE A 74 -2.32 0.36 -13.82
N HIS A 75 -3.44 -0.33 -13.60
CA HIS A 75 -4.45 -0.59 -14.62
C HIS A 75 -5.68 0.28 -14.33
N ILE A 76 -6.07 1.11 -15.30
CA ILE A 76 -7.28 1.93 -15.25
C ILE A 76 -8.05 1.67 -16.53
N GLY A 77 -9.09 0.83 -16.48
CA GLY A 77 -9.72 0.33 -17.68
C GLY A 77 -8.70 -0.35 -18.58
N ASN A 78 -8.54 0.14 -19.81
CA ASN A 78 -7.57 -0.38 -20.79
C ASN A 78 -6.19 0.28 -20.71
N GLU A 79 -6.04 1.32 -19.90
CA GLU A 79 -4.77 2.03 -19.75
C GLU A 79 -3.83 1.29 -18.79
N ARG A 80 -2.54 1.30 -19.12
CA ARG A 80 -1.46 0.74 -18.31
C ARG A 80 -0.42 1.82 -18.04
N ILE A 81 -0.22 2.16 -16.78
CA ILE A 81 0.69 3.21 -16.35
C ILE A 81 1.79 2.58 -15.50
N ALA A 82 3.04 2.75 -15.90
CA ALA A 82 4.20 2.28 -15.13
C ALA A 82 4.37 3.15 -13.88
N ALA A 83 3.79 2.73 -12.78
CA ALA A 83 3.86 3.41 -11.48
C ALA A 83 3.43 2.46 -10.35
N GLY A 84 3.90 2.70 -9.14
CA GLY A 84 3.41 2.01 -7.94
C GLY A 84 2.14 2.65 -7.36
N ARG A 85 1.97 3.95 -7.61
CA ARG A 85 0.82 4.76 -7.20
C ARG A 85 0.63 5.90 -8.21
N ILE A 86 -0.60 6.37 -8.39
CA ILE A 86 -0.88 7.52 -9.27
C ILE A 86 -0.08 8.74 -8.81
N GLY A 87 0.67 9.34 -9.74
CA GLY A 87 1.53 10.50 -9.51
C GLY A 87 2.95 10.17 -9.03
N ASP A 88 3.27 8.92 -8.75
CA ASP A 88 4.61 8.50 -8.34
C ASP A 88 5.30 7.66 -9.43
N ARG A 89 6.62 7.72 -9.47
CA ARG A 89 7.42 6.92 -10.39
C ARG A 89 7.53 5.46 -9.92
N SER A 90 7.74 4.55 -10.86
CA SER A 90 8.13 3.17 -10.59
C SER A 90 9.62 3.07 -10.26
N SER A 91 10.01 2.09 -9.43
CA SER A 91 11.41 1.81 -9.07
C SER A 91 11.98 0.66 -9.91
N ASP A 92 12.18 0.90 -11.20
CA ASP A 92 12.54 -0.14 -12.16
C ASP A 92 14.01 -0.56 -12.05
N ILE A 93 14.92 0.38 -11.79
CA ILE A 93 16.36 0.10 -11.69
C ILE A 93 16.62 -0.79 -10.48
N LEU A 94 16.14 -0.42 -9.31
CA LEU A 94 16.29 -1.22 -8.09
C LEU A 94 15.65 -2.62 -8.26
N SER A 95 14.51 -2.71 -8.92
CA SER A 95 13.85 -3.99 -9.19
C SER A 95 14.71 -4.94 -10.03
N LYS A 96 15.34 -4.41 -11.10
CA LYS A 96 16.26 -5.20 -11.94
C LYS A 96 17.43 -5.73 -11.12
N LYS A 97 17.97 -4.92 -10.20
CA LYS A 97 19.08 -5.31 -9.34
C LYS A 97 18.69 -6.38 -8.33
N ILE A 98 17.50 -6.25 -7.71
CA ILE A 98 16.98 -7.27 -6.79
C ILE A 98 16.81 -8.62 -7.50
N ARG A 99 16.32 -8.63 -8.76
CA ARG A 99 16.21 -9.87 -9.56
C ARG A 99 17.57 -10.55 -9.79
N GLN A 100 18.65 -9.79 -9.89
CA GLN A 100 20.02 -10.34 -10.05
C GLN A 100 20.49 -11.08 -8.79
N LEU A 101 19.90 -10.82 -7.62
CA LEU A 101 20.17 -11.55 -6.38
C LEU A 101 19.59 -12.98 -6.37
N LYS A 102 18.87 -13.38 -7.43
CA LYS A 102 18.25 -14.71 -7.58
C LYS A 102 17.31 -15.11 -6.46
N LEU A 103 16.69 -14.13 -5.82
CA LEU A 103 15.63 -14.37 -4.83
C LEU A 103 14.36 -14.87 -5.53
N PRO A 104 13.57 -15.76 -4.92
CA PRO A 104 12.28 -16.16 -5.45
C PRO A 104 11.32 -14.96 -5.43
N ILE A 105 11.04 -14.38 -6.59
CA ILE A 105 10.21 -13.20 -6.74
C ILE A 105 8.97 -13.57 -7.53
N GLY A 106 7.81 -13.19 -7.00
CA GLY A 106 6.52 -13.29 -7.66
C GLY A 106 5.90 -11.90 -7.88
N ARG A 107 4.87 -11.84 -8.71
CA ARG A 107 4.07 -10.66 -8.90
C ARG A 107 2.76 -10.79 -8.10
N LEU A 108 2.44 -9.77 -7.32
CA LEU A 108 1.20 -9.70 -6.56
C LEU A 108 0.29 -8.60 -7.13
N LYS A 109 -1.00 -8.80 -6.99
CA LYS A 109 -2.02 -7.82 -7.34
C LYS A 109 -2.54 -7.14 -6.08
N THR A 110 -2.63 -5.82 -6.11
CA THR A 110 -3.37 -5.04 -5.11
C THR A 110 -4.64 -4.46 -5.74
N GLY A 111 -5.73 -4.41 -4.98
CA GLY A 111 -6.98 -3.78 -5.42
C GLY A 111 -7.14 -2.41 -4.77
N THR A 112 -7.52 -1.43 -5.57
CA THR A 112 -7.97 -0.14 -5.05
C THR A 112 -9.47 -0.05 -5.25
N PRO A 113 -10.28 0.11 -4.18
CA PRO A 113 -11.71 0.29 -4.33
C PRO A 113 -12.02 1.63 -5.02
N PRO A 114 -13.14 1.75 -5.74
CA PRO A 114 -13.54 3.00 -6.34
C PRO A 114 -13.73 4.08 -5.26
N ARG A 115 -13.29 5.29 -5.54
CA ARG A 115 -13.46 6.45 -4.65
C ARG A 115 -14.66 7.24 -5.16
N ILE A 116 -15.73 7.23 -4.40
CA ILE A 116 -16.99 7.87 -4.74
C ILE A 116 -17.06 9.24 -4.05
N LYS A 117 -17.56 10.24 -4.76
CA LYS A 117 -17.81 11.56 -4.18
C LYS A 117 -18.89 11.45 -3.11
N LYS A 118 -18.59 11.90 -1.89
CA LYS A 118 -19.46 11.76 -0.71
C LYS A 118 -20.88 12.26 -0.97
N ASP A 119 -21.02 13.41 -1.64
CA ASP A 119 -22.30 14.05 -1.92
C ASP A 119 -23.12 13.33 -3.01
N SER A 120 -22.52 12.40 -3.74
CA SER A 120 -23.23 11.57 -4.74
C SER A 120 -23.83 10.30 -4.15
N ILE A 121 -23.60 10.02 -2.89
CA ILE A 121 -24.10 8.82 -2.22
C ILE A 121 -25.47 9.10 -1.59
N ASN A 122 -26.45 8.27 -1.91
CA ASN A 122 -27.76 8.32 -1.25
C ASN A 122 -27.70 7.60 0.08
N TRP A 123 -27.26 8.30 1.11
CA TRP A 123 -27.08 7.75 2.46
C TRP A 123 -28.38 7.20 3.08
N LYS A 124 -29.55 7.68 2.63
CA LYS A 124 -30.86 7.17 3.13
C LYS A 124 -31.16 5.74 2.65
N LYS A 125 -30.48 5.27 1.60
CA LYS A 125 -30.65 3.92 1.04
C LYS A 125 -29.55 2.95 1.46
N VAL A 126 -28.62 3.39 2.30
CA VAL A 126 -27.46 2.58 2.73
C VAL A 126 -27.66 2.19 4.17
N GLU A 127 -27.50 0.92 4.47
CA GLU A 127 -27.45 0.41 5.85
C GLU A 127 -26.21 0.98 6.55
N MET A 128 -26.38 1.59 7.71
CA MET A 128 -25.27 2.17 8.46
C MET A 128 -24.74 1.17 9.49
N GLN A 129 -23.44 0.98 9.50
CA GLN A 129 -22.72 0.14 10.44
C GLN A 129 -21.91 1.01 11.39
N SER A 130 -22.24 0.95 12.64
CA SER A 130 -21.47 1.60 13.71
C SER A 130 -20.17 0.85 13.98
N ALA A 131 -19.22 1.53 14.63
CA ALA A 131 -18.04 0.90 15.21
C ALA A 131 -18.44 -0.04 16.36
N ASP A 132 -17.48 -0.84 16.82
CA ASP A 132 -17.68 -1.69 18.00
C ASP A 132 -18.13 -0.85 19.20
N PRO A 133 -19.07 -1.34 20.01
CA PRO A 133 -19.56 -0.60 21.20
C PRO A 133 -18.42 -0.21 22.15
N VAL A 134 -17.39 -1.05 22.24
CA VAL A 134 -16.16 -0.79 23.00
C VAL A 134 -14.98 -1.02 22.07
N PRO A 135 -14.50 0.02 21.35
CA PRO A 135 -13.36 -0.12 20.46
C PRO A 135 -12.09 -0.48 21.22
N ILE A 136 -11.40 -1.52 20.76
CA ILE A 136 -10.15 -2.01 21.37
C ILE A 136 -8.96 -1.32 20.71
N PRO A 137 -8.06 -0.65 21.49
CA PRO A 137 -6.83 -0.09 20.94
C PRO A 137 -5.92 -1.17 20.35
N PHE A 138 -5.15 -0.84 19.29
CA PHE A 138 -4.13 -1.74 18.76
C PHE A 138 -2.88 -1.80 19.64
N SER A 139 -2.58 -0.72 20.34
CA SER A 139 -1.45 -0.62 21.23
C SER A 139 -1.82 -1.04 22.64
N TYR A 140 -1.06 -1.94 23.22
CA TYR A 140 -1.17 -2.29 24.64
C TYR A 140 -0.79 -1.13 25.60
N MET A 141 -0.21 -0.05 25.07
CA MET A 141 0.07 1.18 25.85
C MET A 141 -1.15 2.07 26.02
N ASN A 142 -2.22 1.81 25.33
CA ASN A 142 -3.47 2.59 25.38
C ASN A 142 -4.59 1.75 25.99
N ASN A 143 -5.31 2.31 26.95
CA ASN A 143 -6.43 1.63 27.61
C ASN A 143 -7.78 1.90 26.93
N LYS A 144 -7.88 2.96 26.12
CA LYS A 144 -9.11 3.36 25.44
C LYS A 144 -8.84 4.16 24.18
N ILE A 145 -9.84 4.19 23.30
CA ILE A 145 -9.87 5.04 22.11
C ILE A 145 -10.74 6.25 22.42
N ASN A 146 -10.17 7.45 22.32
CA ASN A 146 -10.84 8.71 22.67
C ASN A 146 -11.37 9.48 21.44
N VAL A 147 -11.16 8.98 20.22
CA VAL A 147 -11.63 9.64 19.00
C VAL A 147 -13.08 9.25 18.72
N GLN A 148 -13.87 10.22 18.24
CA GLN A 148 -15.24 9.97 17.81
C GLN A 148 -15.23 8.95 16.66
N GLN A 149 -16.02 7.90 16.81
CA GLN A 149 -16.17 6.86 15.78
C GLN A 149 -17.13 7.35 14.69
N ILE A 150 -16.85 6.94 13.45
CA ILE A 150 -17.65 7.30 12.27
C ILE A 150 -18.26 6.03 11.72
N GLU A 151 -19.56 6.06 11.45
CA GLU A 151 -20.28 4.96 10.85
C GLU A 151 -19.89 4.76 9.39
N CYS A 152 -19.93 3.51 8.93
CA CYS A 152 -19.71 3.12 7.54
C CYS A 152 -21.02 2.71 6.88
N GLY A 153 -21.22 3.13 5.63
CA GLY A 153 -22.34 2.64 4.84
C GLY A 153 -22.03 1.26 4.25
N ILE A 154 -22.97 0.33 4.41
CA ILE A 154 -22.88 -1.02 3.84
C ILE A 154 -23.70 -1.08 2.55
N THR A 155 -23.08 -1.58 1.48
CA THR A 155 -23.78 -1.89 0.23
C THR A 155 -23.40 -3.30 -0.21
N ARG A 156 -24.24 -3.89 -1.03
CA ARG A 156 -24.05 -5.24 -1.59
C ARG A 156 -24.13 -5.20 -3.08
N THR A 157 -23.43 -6.13 -3.74
CA THR A 157 -23.62 -6.36 -5.17
C THR A 157 -25.01 -6.97 -5.44
N ASN A 158 -25.50 -6.75 -6.63
CA ASN A 158 -26.77 -7.28 -7.12
C ASN A 158 -26.59 -7.92 -8.51
N ASP A 159 -27.65 -8.48 -9.05
CA ASP A 159 -27.60 -9.19 -10.35
C ASP A 159 -27.07 -8.29 -11.47
N ALA A 160 -27.50 -7.03 -11.54
CA ALA A 160 -26.97 -6.09 -12.54
C ALA A 160 -25.46 -5.84 -12.37
N THR A 161 -24.97 -5.80 -11.14
CA THR A 161 -23.54 -5.71 -10.87
C THR A 161 -22.80 -6.97 -11.36
N HIS A 162 -23.36 -8.14 -11.07
CA HIS A 162 -22.79 -9.42 -11.48
C HIS A 162 -22.79 -9.58 -13.01
N ASP A 163 -23.83 -9.16 -13.69
CA ASP A 163 -23.91 -9.14 -15.15
C ASP A 163 -22.83 -8.27 -15.79
N ILE A 164 -22.63 -7.06 -15.25
CA ILE A 164 -21.56 -6.17 -15.73
C ILE A 164 -20.18 -6.82 -15.54
N ILE A 165 -19.92 -7.39 -14.37
CA ILE A 165 -18.65 -8.08 -14.09
C ILE A 165 -18.44 -9.24 -15.05
N SER A 166 -19.45 -10.09 -15.23
CA SER A 166 -19.39 -11.28 -16.10
C SER A 166 -19.13 -10.93 -17.56
N LYS A 167 -19.78 -9.89 -18.07
CA LYS A 167 -19.58 -9.40 -19.45
C LYS A 167 -18.17 -8.82 -19.67
N ASN A 168 -17.50 -8.36 -18.64
CA ASN A 168 -16.21 -7.67 -18.73
C ASN A 168 -15.05 -8.43 -18.06
N ILE A 169 -15.27 -9.68 -17.63
CA ILE A 169 -14.26 -10.44 -16.88
C ILE A 169 -12.96 -10.63 -17.67
N ASN A 170 -13.06 -10.82 -18.98
CA ASN A 170 -11.92 -10.98 -19.88
C ASN A 170 -11.07 -9.70 -20.05
N LEU A 171 -11.60 -8.54 -19.67
CA LEU A 171 -10.86 -7.28 -19.65
C LEU A 171 -10.06 -7.10 -18.35
N SER A 172 -10.36 -7.90 -17.33
CA SER A 172 -9.65 -7.83 -16.06
C SER A 172 -8.20 -8.35 -16.21
N PRO A 173 -7.18 -7.59 -15.81
CA PRO A 173 -5.79 -8.04 -15.86
C PRO A 173 -5.54 -9.35 -15.11
N VAL A 174 -6.32 -9.63 -14.07
CA VAL A 174 -6.22 -10.86 -13.26
C VAL A 174 -6.67 -12.08 -14.04
N PHE A 175 -7.79 -11.96 -14.78
CA PHE A 175 -8.42 -13.09 -15.47
C PHE A 175 -7.99 -13.22 -16.95
N SER A 176 -7.47 -12.14 -17.54
CA SER A 176 -6.95 -12.17 -18.93
C SER A 176 -5.54 -12.75 -19.06
N GLY A 177 -4.87 -13.11 -17.94
CA GLY A 177 -3.48 -13.56 -17.94
C GLY A 177 -2.46 -12.45 -18.23
N SER A 178 -2.87 -11.19 -18.32
CA SER A 178 -1.98 -10.07 -18.67
C SER A 178 -1.11 -9.56 -17.50
N MET A 179 -1.15 -10.24 -16.36
CA MET A 179 -0.35 -9.93 -15.16
C MET A 179 0.95 -10.74 -15.06
N GLN A 180 1.33 -11.48 -16.08
CA GLN A 180 2.58 -12.25 -16.10
C GLN A 180 3.81 -11.36 -16.24
#